data_a25f9a2d15e2097db73149529c15b2ed
#
_entry.id   a25f9a2d15e2097db73149529c15b2ed
#
_cell.length_a   1.000
_cell.length_b   1.000
_cell.length_c   1.000
_cell.angle_alpha   90.00
_cell.angle_beta   90.00
_cell.angle_gamma   90.00
#
_symmetry.space_group_name_H-M   'P 1'
#
loop_
_entity.id
_entity.type
_entity.pdbx_description
1 polymer ?
#
loop_
_entity_poly.entity_id
_entity_poly.type
_entity_poly.pdbx_seq_one_letter_code
_entity_poly.pdbx_strand_id
1 'polypeptide(L)'
;DMRYYHVPTPLSEMTFKTSIGQGHYLDALIALNTSKRFNLSIAHTGFRSQGDYLYDLAKSSSFRMTANYRSEDQRYGYMAHVAGQKSLRAESGGLVQPETQFESNDPTFANRLRIDQFFSDAQSTVVGKRYFMDQWLYLTRLAKPGAQARKSSLSLGLTTQYETRFVQFTQSANTDYFGPAYASYINDKAQLKQSDLFFSTRFQNPLLGDLKAEVGSIRMDYRSMASSQSDQLGYQGTEWMLGGTYRKNVGI
;
A
#
# COMPACT_ATOMS: atom_id res chain seq x y z
N ASP A 1 6.01 4.91 -1.28
CA ASP A 1 6.43 5.13 -2.68
C ASP A 1 6.82 3.82 -3.34
N MET A 2 6.37 3.60 -4.59
CA MET A 2 6.80 2.47 -5.40
C MET A 2 8.10 2.83 -6.12
N ARG A 3 9.08 1.94 -6.03
CA ARG A 3 10.35 2.08 -6.75
C ARG A 3 10.32 1.23 -8.01
N TYR A 4 10.66 1.84 -9.14
CA TYR A 4 10.89 1.16 -10.39
C TYR A 4 12.38 1.12 -10.65
N TYR A 5 12.86 -0.07 -11.00
CA TYR A 5 14.28 -0.31 -11.17
C TYR A 5 14.65 -0.27 -12.65
N HIS A 6 15.81 0.26 -12.93
CA HIS A 6 16.48 0.16 -14.23
C HIS A 6 17.92 -0.24 -13.98
N VAL A 7 18.20 -1.54 -14.08
CA VAL A 7 19.48 -2.10 -13.68
C VAL A 7 20.20 -2.67 -14.89
N PRO A 8 21.50 -2.37 -15.12
CA PRO A 8 22.28 -2.94 -16.21
C PRO A 8 22.62 -4.42 -15.98
N THR A 9 22.70 -4.84 -14.72
CA THR A 9 22.93 -6.22 -14.27
C THR A 9 21.88 -6.60 -13.22
N PRO A 10 21.59 -7.89 -13.03
CA PRO A 10 20.70 -8.33 -11.95
C PRO A 10 21.14 -7.79 -10.60
N LEU A 11 20.19 -7.25 -9.84
CA LEU A 11 20.38 -6.80 -8.48
C LEU A 11 19.57 -7.71 -7.54
N SER A 12 20.21 -8.20 -6.48
CA SER A 12 19.54 -8.89 -5.40
C SER A 12 19.95 -8.28 -4.06
N GLU A 13 18.98 -8.00 -3.22
CA GLU A 13 19.20 -7.53 -1.86
C GLU A 13 18.42 -8.42 -0.92
N MET A 14 19.02 -8.79 0.20
CA MET A 14 18.36 -9.56 1.25
C MET A 14 18.82 -9.07 2.61
N THR A 15 17.87 -8.68 3.43
CA THR A 15 18.10 -8.31 4.82
C THR A 15 17.28 -9.22 5.72
N PHE A 16 17.95 -9.87 6.67
CA PHE A 16 17.33 -10.65 7.72
C PHE A 16 17.77 -10.13 9.08
N LYS A 17 16.81 -9.88 9.97
CA LYS A 17 17.07 -9.43 11.34
C LYS A 17 16.25 -10.26 12.30
N THR A 18 16.84 -10.56 13.46
CA THR A 18 16.17 -11.19 14.60
C THR A 18 16.26 -10.25 15.80
N SER A 19 15.30 -10.33 16.68
CA SER A 19 15.33 -9.64 17.97
C SER A 19 15.16 -10.64 19.13
N ILE A 20 15.62 -10.23 20.31
CA ILE A 20 15.33 -10.90 21.56
C ILE A 20 13.80 -10.83 21.74
N GLY A 21 13.12 -11.93 22.06
CA GLY A 21 11.65 -11.96 22.14
C GLY A 21 10.96 -12.49 20.88
N GLN A 22 11.66 -13.31 20.08
CA GLN A 22 11.10 -14.04 18.92
C GLN A 22 10.59 -13.11 17.79
N GLY A 23 11.28 -12.00 17.57
CA GLY A 23 11.04 -11.12 16.43
C GLY A 23 11.84 -11.54 15.21
N HIS A 24 11.22 -11.45 14.02
CA HIS A 24 11.86 -11.70 12.74
C HIS A 24 11.49 -10.61 11.74
N TYR A 25 12.48 -10.14 11.00
CA TYR A 25 12.29 -9.24 9.88
C TYR A 25 13.06 -9.78 8.68
N LEU A 26 12.37 -9.89 7.56
CA LEU A 26 12.93 -10.25 6.26
C LEU A 26 12.56 -9.17 5.25
N ASP A 27 13.54 -8.68 4.52
CA ASP A 27 13.33 -7.85 3.33
C ASP A 27 14.18 -8.41 2.20
N ALA A 28 13.53 -8.81 1.11
CA ALA A 28 14.16 -9.42 -0.04
C ALA A 28 13.70 -8.73 -1.32
N LEU A 29 14.64 -8.39 -2.18
CA LEU A 29 14.43 -7.76 -3.48
C LEU A 29 15.26 -8.46 -4.54
N ILE A 30 14.63 -8.72 -5.68
CA ILE A 30 15.31 -9.11 -6.91
C ILE A 30 14.85 -8.16 -8.01
N ALA A 31 15.78 -7.53 -8.71
CA ALA A 31 15.53 -6.71 -9.89
C ALA A 31 16.32 -7.24 -11.08
N LEU A 32 15.62 -7.44 -12.20
CA LEU A 32 16.14 -8.05 -13.40
C LEU A 32 15.87 -7.15 -14.60
N ASN A 33 16.84 -7.11 -15.49
CA ASN A 33 16.73 -6.52 -16.81
C ASN A 33 16.74 -7.65 -17.84
N THR A 34 15.57 -8.02 -18.37
CA THR A 34 15.47 -9.09 -19.38
C THR A 34 15.80 -8.60 -20.79
N SER A 35 15.80 -7.29 -20.99
CA SER A 35 16.26 -6.62 -22.20
C SER A 35 16.60 -5.16 -21.90
N LYS A 36 17.29 -4.47 -22.81
CA LYS A 36 17.57 -3.02 -22.67
C LYS A 36 16.32 -2.16 -22.49
N ARG A 37 15.14 -2.72 -22.74
CA ARG A 37 13.85 -2.01 -22.78
C ARG A 37 12.89 -2.42 -21.69
N PHE A 38 13.10 -3.57 -21.05
CA PHE A 38 12.18 -4.11 -20.07
C PHE A 38 12.91 -4.49 -18.78
N ASN A 39 12.41 -3.95 -17.67
CA ASN A 39 12.88 -4.26 -16.32
C ASN A 39 11.73 -4.76 -15.47
N LEU A 40 12.05 -5.71 -14.62
CA LEU A 40 11.14 -6.34 -13.67
C LEU A 40 11.79 -6.34 -12.29
N SER A 41 11.03 -6.06 -11.24
CA SER A 41 11.47 -6.33 -9.88
C SER A 41 10.39 -7.04 -9.08
N ILE A 42 10.82 -7.88 -8.15
CA ILE A 42 9.97 -8.57 -7.18
C ILE A 42 10.59 -8.33 -5.81
N ALA A 43 9.77 -7.91 -4.86
CA ALA A 43 10.19 -7.72 -3.49
C ALA A 43 9.18 -8.29 -2.51
N HIS A 44 9.68 -8.83 -1.42
CA HIS A 44 8.88 -9.31 -0.31
C HIS A 44 9.47 -8.79 1.00
N THR A 45 8.60 -8.25 1.86
CA THR A 45 8.96 -7.86 3.22
C THR A 45 8.07 -8.62 4.20
N GLY A 46 8.67 -9.29 5.15
CA GLY A 46 8.00 -10.01 6.22
C GLY A 46 8.44 -9.51 7.58
N PHE A 47 7.49 -9.32 8.47
CA PHE A 47 7.74 -8.97 9.87
C PHE A 47 6.88 -9.83 10.78
N ARG A 48 7.47 -10.28 11.88
CA ARG A 48 6.78 -10.93 12.98
C ARG A 48 7.42 -10.52 14.29
N SER A 49 6.61 -10.18 15.28
CA SER A 49 7.02 -9.98 16.66
C SER A 49 6.02 -10.65 17.58
N GLN A 50 6.52 -11.36 18.58
CA GLN A 50 5.66 -11.96 19.60
C GLN A 50 5.20 -10.93 20.63
N GLY A 51 5.93 -9.80 20.74
CA GLY A 51 5.70 -8.80 21.79
C GLY A 51 6.23 -9.24 23.15
N ASP A 52 6.06 -8.37 24.13
CA ASP A 52 6.48 -8.61 25.51
C ASP A 52 5.35 -9.19 26.38
N TYR A 53 4.11 -9.07 25.93
CA TYR A 53 2.92 -9.56 26.60
C TYR A 53 2.38 -10.83 25.95
N LEU A 54 1.50 -11.56 26.66
CA LEU A 54 1.02 -12.88 26.23
C LEU A 54 0.26 -12.83 24.89
N TYR A 55 -0.54 -11.79 24.65
CA TYR A 55 -1.40 -11.64 23.46
C TYR A 55 -1.03 -10.38 22.68
N ASP A 56 0.24 -10.23 22.30
CA ASP A 56 0.77 -9.04 21.61
C ASP A 56 1.42 -9.39 20.26
N LEU A 57 0.99 -10.49 19.66
CA LEU A 57 1.51 -10.95 18.38
C LEU A 57 1.22 -9.96 17.27
N ALA A 58 2.27 -9.44 16.63
CA ALA A 58 2.19 -8.64 15.43
C ALA A 58 2.85 -9.35 14.24
N LYS A 59 2.15 -9.41 13.10
CA LYS A 59 2.66 -9.93 11.83
C LYS A 59 2.35 -8.95 10.73
N SER A 60 3.31 -8.71 9.85
CA SER A 60 3.09 -7.95 8.62
C SER A 60 3.82 -8.62 7.46
N SER A 61 3.18 -8.62 6.31
CA SER A 61 3.75 -9.16 5.09
C SER A 61 3.38 -8.22 3.94
N SER A 62 4.33 -7.87 3.09
CA SER A 62 4.09 -7.14 1.87
C SER A 62 4.80 -7.80 0.68
N PHE A 63 4.10 -7.82 -0.44
CA PHE A 63 4.62 -8.26 -1.73
C PHE A 63 4.53 -7.10 -2.71
N ARG A 64 5.58 -6.89 -3.50
CA ARG A 64 5.64 -5.86 -4.53
C ARG A 64 6.26 -6.44 -5.79
N MET A 65 5.62 -6.21 -6.91
CA MET A 65 6.17 -6.50 -8.22
C MET A 65 6.06 -5.24 -9.07
N THR A 66 7.16 -4.82 -9.70
CA THR A 66 7.17 -3.66 -10.58
C THR A 66 7.72 -4.03 -11.93
N ALA A 67 7.15 -3.47 -12.97
CA ALA A 67 7.62 -3.60 -14.34
C ALA A 67 7.67 -2.24 -15.00
N ASN A 68 8.69 -2.00 -15.80
CA ASN A 68 8.75 -0.86 -16.67
C ASN A 68 9.26 -1.25 -18.06
N TYR A 69 8.70 -0.60 -19.06
CA TYR A 69 9.04 -0.83 -20.45
C TYR A 69 9.16 0.48 -21.21
N ARG A 70 10.06 0.51 -22.18
CA ARG A 70 10.18 1.61 -23.15
C ARG A 70 10.48 1.05 -24.53
N SER A 71 9.71 1.48 -25.54
CA SER A 71 9.90 1.09 -26.93
C SER A 71 11.26 1.56 -27.48
N GLU A 72 11.72 0.95 -28.56
CA GLU A 72 12.99 1.27 -29.20
C GLU A 72 13.08 2.70 -29.72
N ASP A 73 12.00 3.18 -30.30
CA ASP A 73 11.84 4.56 -30.75
C ASP A 73 11.54 5.55 -29.62
N GLN A 74 11.49 5.06 -28.34
CA GLN A 74 11.21 5.78 -27.12
C GLN A 74 9.85 6.51 -27.10
N ARG A 75 8.97 6.20 -28.05
CA ARG A 75 7.66 6.86 -28.15
C ARG A 75 6.64 6.28 -27.21
N TYR A 76 6.66 4.99 -26.99
CA TYR A 76 5.76 4.31 -26.05
C TYR A 76 6.51 3.80 -24.82
N GLY A 77 5.90 3.93 -23.67
CA GLY A 77 6.39 3.34 -22.45
C GLY A 77 5.27 3.10 -21.45
N TYR A 78 5.55 2.24 -20.49
CA TYR A 78 4.67 2.04 -19.34
C TYR A 78 5.46 1.75 -18.07
N MET A 79 4.84 2.05 -16.95
CA MET A 79 5.19 1.61 -15.61
C MET A 79 3.99 0.90 -15.01
N ALA A 80 4.19 -0.30 -14.48
CA ALA A 80 3.14 -1.07 -13.84
C ALA A 80 3.62 -1.65 -12.52
N HIS A 81 2.73 -1.75 -11.54
CA HIS A 81 3.03 -2.49 -10.32
C HIS A 81 1.82 -3.22 -9.77
N VAL A 82 2.13 -4.29 -9.06
CA VAL A 82 1.21 -5.01 -8.19
C VAL A 82 1.79 -4.96 -6.78
N ALA A 83 0.97 -4.57 -5.82
CA ALA A 83 1.34 -4.58 -4.41
C ALA A 83 0.26 -5.26 -3.58
N GLY A 84 0.69 -6.09 -2.64
CA GLY A 84 -0.18 -6.70 -1.64
C GLY A 84 0.42 -6.51 -0.26
N GLN A 85 -0.40 -6.17 0.72
CA GLN A 85 -0.01 -6.06 2.12
C GLN A 85 -1.06 -6.72 3.01
N LYS A 86 -0.58 -7.47 3.99
CA LYS A 86 -1.41 -8.01 5.07
C LYS A 86 -0.72 -7.71 6.39
N SER A 87 -1.45 -7.12 7.32
CA SER A 87 -1.02 -6.91 8.70
C SER A 87 -2.04 -7.56 9.62
N LEU A 88 -1.56 -8.28 10.60
CA LEU A 88 -2.35 -8.91 11.66
C LEU A 88 -1.74 -8.50 12.99
N ARG A 89 -2.58 -8.07 13.91
CA ARG A 89 -2.21 -7.75 15.28
C ARG A 89 -3.19 -8.43 16.23
N ALA A 90 -2.65 -9.13 17.20
CA ALA A 90 -3.43 -9.54 18.35
C ALA A 90 -3.78 -8.30 19.19
N GLU A 91 -5.00 -8.24 19.69
CA GLU A 91 -5.52 -7.12 20.47
C GLU A 91 -5.77 -7.60 21.90
N SER A 92 -5.09 -7.01 22.86
CA SER A 92 -5.16 -7.41 24.27
C SER A 92 -6.28 -6.72 25.03
N GLY A 93 -6.84 -5.63 24.50
CA GLY A 93 -7.82 -4.79 25.19
C GLY A 93 -7.26 -3.99 26.37
N GLY A 94 -5.95 -4.12 26.66
CA GLY A 94 -5.28 -3.49 27.79
C GLY A 94 -5.08 -4.43 28.97
N LEU A 95 -4.55 -3.88 30.06
CA LEU A 95 -4.24 -4.62 31.29
C LEU A 95 -5.46 -4.62 32.23
N VAL A 96 -5.79 -5.77 32.81
CA VAL A 96 -6.95 -5.92 33.71
C VAL A 96 -6.69 -5.24 35.05
N GLN A 97 -5.48 -5.35 35.60
CA GLN A 97 -5.09 -4.83 36.90
C GLN A 97 -3.74 -4.10 36.81
N PRO A 98 -3.67 -2.93 36.17
CA PRO A 98 -2.39 -2.23 35.95
C PRO A 98 -1.71 -1.83 37.26
N GLU A 99 -2.45 -1.38 38.25
CA GLU A 99 -1.89 -0.92 39.54
C GLU A 99 -1.20 -2.04 40.31
N THR A 100 -1.78 -3.24 40.33
CA THR A 100 -1.27 -4.39 41.10
C THR A 100 -0.25 -5.22 40.32
N GLN A 101 -0.40 -5.34 39.02
CA GLN A 101 0.42 -6.22 38.20
C GLN A 101 1.54 -5.47 37.46
N PHE A 102 1.35 -4.22 37.12
CA PHE A 102 2.34 -3.45 36.35
C PHE A 102 3.09 -2.43 37.21
N GLU A 103 2.41 -1.70 38.11
CA GLU A 103 2.96 -0.57 38.86
C GLU A 103 3.47 -0.97 40.27
N SER A 104 3.07 -2.13 40.80
CA SER A 104 3.39 -2.56 42.16
C SER A 104 4.86 -2.93 42.41
N ASN A 105 5.67 -3.07 41.39
CA ASN A 105 7.05 -3.61 41.46
C ASN A 105 7.15 -5.03 42.03
N ASP A 106 6.04 -5.81 42.03
CA ASP A 106 6.05 -7.20 42.44
C ASP A 106 6.94 -8.03 41.51
N PRO A 107 7.98 -8.73 42.02
CA PRO A 107 8.86 -9.57 41.21
C PRO A 107 8.15 -10.65 40.39
N THR A 108 6.96 -11.07 40.80
CA THR A 108 6.14 -12.05 40.06
C THR A 108 5.78 -11.55 38.66
N PHE A 109 5.51 -10.25 38.51
CA PHE A 109 5.13 -9.63 37.27
C PHE A 109 6.29 -8.96 36.50
N ALA A 110 7.54 -9.16 36.98
CA ALA A 110 8.73 -8.80 36.19
C ALA A 110 8.72 -9.53 34.82
N ASN A 111 8.19 -10.73 34.77
CA ASN A 111 7.85 -11.40 33.52
C ASN A 111 6.48 -10.91 33.00
N ARG A 112 6.51 -10.06 31.97
CA ARG A 112 5.32 -9.45 31.37
C ARG A 112 4.29 -10.44 30.83
N LEU A 113 4.70 -11.69 30.56
CA LEU A 113 3.79 -12.77 30.15
C LEU A 113 2.83 -13.23 31.26
N ARG A 114 3.02 -12.77 32.51
CA ARG A 114 2.15 -13.08 33.65
C ARG A 114 1.11 -12.00 33.94
N ILE A 115 1.13 -10.91 33.18
CA ILE A 115 0.18 -9.81 33.37
C ILE A 115 -1.11 -10.15 32.64
N ASP A 116 -2.23 -10.06 33.34
CA ASP A 116 -3.55 -10.36 32.80
C ASP A 116 -4.02 -9.28 31.83
N GLN A 117 -4.61 -9.71 30.73
CA GLN A 117 -5.15 -8.86 29.69
C GLN A 117 -6.64 -9.14 29.49
N PHE A 118 -7.38 -8.15 29.01
CA PHE A 118 -8.84 -8.28 28.78
C PHE A 118 -9.16 -9.32 27.69
N PHE A 119 -8.35 -9.39 26.61
CA PHE A 119 -8.60 -10.30 25.50
C PHE A 119 -7.46 -11.27 25.30
N SER A 120 -7.83 -12.51 24.98
CA SER A 120 -6.90 -13.59 24.64
C SER A 120 -7.03 -14.07 23.19
N ASP A 121 -8.07 -13.64 22.48
CA ASP A 121 -8.49 -14.16 21.16
C ASP A 121 -8.89 -13.08 20.17
N ALA A 122 -8.79 -11.81 20.57
CA ALA A 122 -9.12 -10.70 19.69
C ALA A 122 -7.95 -10.38 18.74
N GLN A 123 -8.29 -10.07 17.50
CA GLN A 123 -7.30 -9.70 16.49
C GLN A 123 -7.83 -8.68 15.49
N SER A 124 -6.95 -7.78 15.08
CA SER A 124 -7.17 -6.86 13.96
C SER A 124 -6.39 -7.32 12.74
N THR A 125 -7.04 -7.34 11.60
CA THR A 125 -6.42 -7.68 10.31
C THR A 125 -6.64 -6.55 9.32
N VAL A 126 -5.58 -6.09 8.68
CA VAL A 126 -5.61 -5.11 7.58
C VAL A 126 -5.05 -5.76 6.34
N VAL A 127 -5.79 -5.73 5.24
CA VAL A 127 -5.32 -6.23 3.94
C VAL A 127 -5.51 -5.16 2.89
N GLY A 128 -4.47 -4.92 2.11
CA GLY A 128 -4.50 -4.03 0.95
C GLY A 128 -3.93 -4.72 -0.28
N LYS A 129 -4.54 -4.48 -1.44
CA LYS A 129 -4.02 -4.89 -2.74
C LYS A 129 -4.15 -3.72 -3.71
N ARG A 130 -3.11 -3.48 -4.49
CA ARG A 130 -3.09 -2.42 -5.50
C ARG A 130 -2.54 -2.96 -6.81
N TYR A 131 -3.23 -2.63 -7.88
CA TYR A 131 -2.81 -2.84 -9.26
C TYR A 131 -2.75 -1.48 -9.91
N PHE A 132 -1.64 -1.15 -10.53
CA PHE A 132 -1.41 0.15 -11.13
C PHE A 132 -0.70 0.00 -12.46
N MET A 133 -1.11 0.80 -13.43
CA MET A 133 -0.42 0.93 -14.71
C MET A 133 -0.53 2.36 -15.21
N ASP A 134 0.60 2.94 -15.55
CA ASP A 134 0.72 4.24 -16.20
C ASP A 134 1.41 4.08 -17.54
N GLN A 135 0.77 4.54 -18.61
CA GLN A 135 1.22 4.38 -19.96
C GLN A 135 1.29 5.74 -20.65
N TRP A 136 2.26 5.92 -21.55
CA TRP A 136 2.37 7.11 -22.36
C TRP A 136 2.79 6.79 -23.78
N LEU A 137 2.28 7.61 -24.70
CA LEU A 137 2.61 7.56 -26.11
C LEU A 137 2.95 8.97 -26.63
N TYR A 138 4.18 9.16 -27.08
CA TYR A 138 4.57 10.39 -27.78
C TYR A 138 4.11 10.36 -29.24
N LEU A 139 3.23 11.29 -29.60
CA LEU A 139 2.74 11.43 -30.96
C LEU A 139 3.78 12.08 -31.88
N THR A 140 4.65 12.91 -31.33
CA THR A 140 5.78 13.53 -32.02
C THR A 140 7.07 12.74 -31.80
N ARG A 141 7.96 12.75 -32.77
CA ARG A 141 9.28 12.14 -32.59
C ARG A 141 10.08 12.96 -31.59
N LEU A 142 10.60 12.27 -30.57
CA LEU A 142 11.50 12.89 -29.61
C LEU A 142 12.82 13.30 -30.30
N ALA A 143 13.41 14.39 -29.82
CA ALA A 143 14.76 14.77 -30.29
C ALA A 143 15.77 13.69 -29.87
N LYS A 144 16.72 13.39 -30.74
CA LYS A 144 17.82 12.47 -30.42
C LYS A 144 18.63 13.04 -29.25
N PRO A 145 19.16 12.16 -28.35
CA PRO A 145 20.08 12.61 -27.30
C PRO A 145 21.24 13.41 -27.93
N GLY A 146 21.52 14.61 -27.39
CA GLY A 146 22.57 15.51 -27.91
C GLY A 146 22.11 16.51 -28.96
N ALA A 147 20.83 16.53 -29.37
CA ALA A 147 20.32 17.60 -30.24
C ALA A 147 20.28 18.95 -29.51
N GLN A 148 20.87 19.98 -30.07
CA GLN A 148 20.96 21.34 -29.48
C GLN A 148 19.60 22.07 -29.32
N ALA A 149 18.57 21.68 -30.07
CA ALA A 149 17.25 22.26 -29.95
C ALA A 149 16.24 21.27 -29.34
N ARG A 150 15.66 21.62 -28.21
CA ARG A 150 14.48 20.92 -27.68
C ARG A 150 13.32 21.13 -28.66
N LYS A 151 12.89 20.03 -29.30
CA LYS A 151 11.69 20.08 -30.17
C LYS A 151 10.44 19.98 -29.27
N SER A 152 9.36 20.61 -29.71
CA SER A 152 8.04 20.45 -29.12
C SER A 152 7.65 18.96 -29.10
N SER A 153 7.06 18.50 -28.02
CA SER A 153 6.53 17.15 -27.93
C SER A 153 5.09 17.15 -27.45
N LEU A 154 4.31 16.25 -28.03
CA LEU A 154 2.93 15.97 -27.63
C LEU A 154 2.85 14.50 -27.23
N SER A 155 2.33 14.23 -26.04
CA SER A 155 2.11 12.86 -25.56
C SER A 155 0.71 12.67 -25.01
N LEU A 156 0.20 11.47 -25.16
CA LEU A 156 -1.01 10.98 -24.53
C LEU A 156 -0.62 10.04 -23.40
N GLY A 157 -1.37 10.05 -22.31
CA GLY A 157 -1.19 9.17 -21.16
C GLY A 157 -2.49 8.50 -20.77
N LEU A 158 -2.36 7.28 -20.26
CA LEU A 158 -3.44 6.51 -19.65
C LEU A 158 -2.95 5.94 -18.33
N THR A 159 -3.56 6.37 -17.25
CA THR A 159 -3.29 5.85 -15.91
C THR A 159 -4.49 5.06 -15.42
N THR A 160 -4.26 3.83 -14.99
CA THR A 160 -5.28 2.96 -14.40
C THR A 160 -4.81 2.48 -13.05
N GLN A 161 -5.71 2.49 -12.06
CA GLN A 161 -5.45 1.92 -10.74
C GLN A 161 -6.68 1.17 -10.26
N TYR A 162 -6.45 0.01 -9.67
CA TYR A 162 -7.46 -0.70 -8.90
C TYR A 162 -6.89 -1.03 -7.53
N GLU A 163 -7.60 -0.62 -6.49
CA GLU A 163 -7.20 -0.86 -5.12
C GLU A 163 -8.34 -1.46 -4.30
N THR A 164 -8.00 -2.45 -3.48
CA THR A 164 -8.90 -2.99 -2.46
C THR A 164 -8.23 -2.90 -1.10
N ARG A 165 -8.96 -2.43 -0.10
CA ARG A 165 -8.53 -2.41 1.30
C ARG A 165 -9.64 -2.96 2.16
N PHE A 166 -9.31 -3.76 3.16
CA PHE A 166 -10.23 -4.04 4.24
C PHE A 166 -9.53 -4.03 5.59
N VAL A 167 -10.31 -3.68 6.58
CA VAL A 167 -9.96 -3.78 8.00
C VAL A 167 -10.99 -4.70 8.63
N GLN A 168 -10.55 -5.63 9.42
CA GLN A 168 -11.40 -6.59 10.11
C GLN A 168 -10.96 -6.73 11.55
N PHE A 169 -11.90 -6.63 12.47
CA PHE A 169 -11.71 -6.97 13.87
C PHE A 169 -12.51 -8.24 14.17
N THR A 170 -11.87 -9.20 14.83
CA THR A 170 -12.52 -10.47 15.23
C THR A 170 -12.22 -10.76 16.69
N GLN A 171 -13.24 -11.22 17.39
CA GLN A 171 -13.14 -11.72 18.76
C GLN A 171 -14.14 -12.85 18.96
N SER A 172 -13.69 -13.98 19.44
CA SER A 172 -14.51 -15.20 19.57
C SER A 172 -15.13 -15.36 20.95
N ALA A 173 -14.43 -14.90 21.98
CA ALA A 173 -14.94 -15.00 23.36
C ALA A 173 -16.03 -13.96 23.62
N ASN A 174 -17.07 -14.40 24.33
CA ASN A 174 -18.07 -13.49 24.85
C ASN A 174 -17.44 -12.65 25.97
N THR A 175 -17.60 -11.33 25.89
CA THR A 175 -17.08 -10.39 26.89
C THR A 175 -18.01 -9.18 26.99
N ASP A 176 -18.19 -8.69 28.19
CA ASP A 176 -18.97 -7.47 28.46
C ASP A 176 -18.19 -6.17 28.18
N TYR A 177 -16.95 -6.30 27.74
CA TYR A 177 -16.04 -5.16 27.52
C TYR A 177 -16.61 -4.08 26.59
N PHE A 178 -17.26 -4.51 25.50
CA PHE A 178 -17.89 -3.60 24.53
C PHE A 178 -19.38 -3.34 24.80
N GLY A 179 -19.90 -3.88 25.91
CA GLY A 179 -21.29 -3.76 26.28
C GLY A 179 -22.24 -4.80 25.66
N PRO A 180 -23.54 -4.76 26.00
CA PRO A 180 -24.49 -5.83 25.69
C PRO A 180 -24.71 -6.07 24.17
N ALA A 181 -24.51 -5.04 23.34
CA ALA A 181 -24.67 -5.17 21.89
C ALA A 181 -23.62 -6.10 21.25
N TYR A 182 -22.52 -6.35 21.95
CA TYR A 182 -21.38 -7.19 21.50
C TYR A 182 -21.19 -8.42 22.39
N ALA A 183 -22.25 -8.87 23.05
CA ALA A 183 -22.19 -10.01 23.96
C ALA A 183 -21.92 -11.37 23.30
N SER A 184 -21.81 -11.43 21.97
CA SER A 184 -21.50 -12.64 21.20
C SER A 184 -20.21 -12.42 20.36
N TYR A 185 -19.92 -13.40 19.52
CA TYR A 185 -18.83 -13.31 18.55
C TYR A 185 -18.83 -11.98 17.76
N ILE A 186 -17.68 -11.32 17.71
CA ILE A 186 -17.48 -10.07 16.96
C ILE A 186 -16.70 -10.38 15.68
N ASN A 187 -17.20 -9.90 14.55
CA ASN A 187 -16.54 -9.98 13.25
C ASN A 187 -16.89 -8.73 12.43
N ASP A 188 -16.34 -7.61 12.85
CA ASP A 188 -16.58 -6.33 12.23
C ASP A 188 -15.60 -6.13 11.06
N LYS A 189 -16.14 -5.75 9.90
CA LYS A 189 -15.35 -5.59 8.68
C LYS A 189 -15.75 -4.32 7.94
N ALA A 190 -14.75 -3.52 7.57
CA ALA A 190 -14.89 -2.41 6.63
C ALA A 190 -14.06 -2.67 5.38
N GLN A 191 -14.64 -2.50 4.21
CA GLN A 191 -13.98 -2.75 2.92
C GLN A 191 -14.15 -1.55 2.00
N LEU A 192 -13.06 -1.12 1.36
CA LEU A 192 -13.05 -0.14 0.28
C LEU A 192 -12.51 -0.79 -0.98
N LYS A 193 -13.22 -0.62 -2.11
CA LYS A 193 -12.72 -0.89 -3.46
C LYS A 193 -12.70 0.42 -4.22
N GLN A 194 -11.61 0.72 -4.89
CA GLN A 194 -11.43 1.93 -5.67
C GLN A 194 -10.89 1.57 -7.05
N SER A 195 -11.45 2.19 -8.07
CA SER A 195 -11.01 2.05 -9.46
C SER A 195 -10.82 3.44 -10.05
N ASP A 196 -9.62 3.74 -10.50
CA ASP A 196 -9.25 5.02 -11.08
C ASP A 196 -8.89 4.83 -12.55
N LEU A 197 -9.39 5.72 -13.39
CA LEU A 197 -9.09 5.78 -14.81
C LEU A 197 -8.87 7.23 -15.21
N PHE A 198 -7.66 7.56 -15.69
CA PHE A 198 -7.27 8.89 -16.10
C PHE A 198 -6.67 8.90 -17.51
N PHE A 199 -7.18 9.76 -18.35
CA PHE A 199 -6.58 10.11 -19.62
C PHE A 199 -5.88 11.46 -19.48
N SER A 200 -4.67 11.57 -19.98
CA SER A 200 -3.90 12.80 -19.96
C SER A 200 -3.31 13.13 -21.31
N THR A 201 -3.19 14.42 -21.58
CA THR A 201 -2.40 14.94 -22.70
C THR A 201 -1.37 15.91 -22.16
N ARG A 202 -0.16 15.85 -22.68
CA ARG A 202 0.93 16.74 -22.27
C ARG A 202 1.63 17.29 -23.49
N PHE A 203 1.63 18.62 -23.56
CA PHE A 203 2.34 19.39 -24.58
C PHE A 203 3.54 20.08 -23.94
N GLN A 204 4.73 19.80 -24.45
CA GLN A 204 5.97 20.42 -24.00
C GLN A 204 6.55 21.24 -25.14
N ASN A 205 6.82 22.51 -24.87
CA ASN A 205 7.41 23.42 -25.83
C ASN A 205 8.52 24.24 -25.13
N PRO A 206 9.69 24.43 -25.78
CA PRO A 206 10.81 25.17 -25.18
C PRO A 206 10.49 26.61 -24.83
N LEU A 207 9.62 27.27 -25.64
CA LEU A 207 9.25 28.66 -25.45
C LEU A 207 7.98 28.83 -24.61
N LEU A 208 6.97 27.99 -24.88
CA LEU A 208 5.67 28.10 -24.21
C LEU A 208 5.64 27.40 -22.85
N GLY A 209 6.54 26.42 -22.61
CA GLY A 209 6.56 25.65 -21.38
C GLY A 209 5.89 24.29 -21.52
N ASP A 210 5.46 23.73 -20.39
CA ASP A 210 4.86 22.42 -20.24
C ASP A 210 3.40 22.57 -19.80
N LEU A 211 2.48 22.12 -20.66
CA LEU A 211 1.04 22.12 -20.43
C LEU A 211 0.57 20.67 -20.32
N LYS A 212 -0.08 20.32 -19.22
CA LYS A 212 -0.75 19.02 -19.01
C LYS A 212 -2.23 19.26 -18.80
N ALA A 213 -3.07 18.51 -19.47
CA ALA A 213 -4.50 18.38 -19.18
C ALA A 213 -4.82 16.93 -18.90
N GLU A 214 -5.72 16.68 -17.97
CA GLU A 214 -6.18 15.34 -17.63
C GLU A 214 -7.66 15.30 -17.31
N VAL A 215 -8.30 14.21 -17.66
CA VAL A 215 -9.69 13.89 -17.33
C VAL A 215 -9.75 12.45 -16.87
N GLY A 216 -10.54 12.19 -15.86
CA GLY A 216 -10.65 10.84 -15.35
C GLY A 216 -11.84 10.63 -14.45
N SER A 217 -11.99 9.42 -14.00
CA SER A 217 -13.02 9.01 -13.05
C SER A 217 -12.42 8.17 -11.93
N ILE A 218 -12.94 8.38 -10.72
CA ILE A 218 -12.67 7.58 -9.54
C ILE A 218 -13.99 6.95 -9.12
N ARG A 219 -14.04 5.63 -9.14
CA ARG A 219 -15.17 4.87 -8.65
C ARG A 219 -14.83 4.24 -7.31
N MET A 220 -15.65 4.49 -6.30
CA MET A 220 -15.50 3.95 -4.94
C MET A 220 -16.70 3.07 -4.59
N ASP A 221 -16.43 1.94 -3.94
CA ASP A 221 -17.41 1.02 -3.32
C ASP A 221 -16.92 0.76 -1.89
N TYR A 222 -17.56 1.39 -0.92
CA TYR A 222 -17.31 1.20 0.50
C TYR A 222 -18.42 0.38 1.10
N ARG A 223 -18.06 -0.60 1.93
CA ARG A 223 -18.98 -1.45 2.69
C ARG A 223 -18.47 -1.64 4.10
N SER A 224 -19.35 -1.48 5.06
CA SER A 224 -19.11 -1.77 6.46
C SER A 224 -20.12 -2.79 6.95
N MET A 225 -19.64 -3.79 7.65
CA MET A 225 -20.43 -4.85 8.30
C MET A 225 -20.02 -4.90 9.76
N ALA A 226 -20.95 -4.65 10.66
CA ALA A 226 -20.76 -4.76 12.09
C ALA A 226 -21.58 -5.94 12.64
N SER A 227 -20.99 -6.71 13.53
CA SER A 227 -21.64 -7.89 14.14
C SER A 227 -22.86 -7.52 14.99
N SER A 228 -22.89 -6.30 15.52
CA SER A 228 -24.01 -5.76 16.31
C SER A 228 -25.19 -5.28 15.49
N GLN A 229 -25.05 -5.17 14.16
CA GLN A 229 -26.06 -4.62 13.27
C GLN A 229 -26.40 -5.62 12.16
N SER A 230 -27.71 -5.79 11.92
CA SER A 230 -28.19 -6.61 10.80
C SER A 230 -27.98 -5.94 9.44
N ASP A 231 -27.81 -4.63 9.41
CA ASP A 231 -27.71 -3.86 8.17
C ASP A 231 -26.25 -3.52 7.82
N GLN A 232 -25.93 -3.77 6.55
CA GLN A 232 -24.67 -3.34 5.96
C GLN A 232 -24.77 -1.87 5.57
N LEU A 233 -23.84 -1.06 6.07
CA LEU A 233 -23.66 0.29 5.55
C LEU A 233 -22.81 0.24 4.30
N GLY A 234 -23.31 0.79 3.20
CA GLY A 234 -22.60 0.84 1.93
C GLY A 234 -22.71 2.21 1.26
N TYR A 235 -21.63 2.61 0.60
CA TYR A 235 -21.59 3.77 -0.27
C TYR A 235 -20.96 3.37 -1.60
N GLN A 236 -21.64 3.70 -2.70
CA GLN A 236 -21.06 3.61 -4.04
C GLN A 236 -21.15 4.97 -4.71
N GLY A 237 -20.05 5.41 -5.27
CA GLY A 237 -19.99 6.70 -5.97
C GLY A 237 -18.98 6.68 -7.11
N THR A 238 -19.22 7.54 -8.07
CA THR A 238 -18.26 7.85 -9.16
C THR A 238 -18.06 9.35 -9.19
N GLU A 239 -16.81 9.76 -9.07
CA GLU A 239 -16.39 11.16 -9.18
C GLU A 239 -15.69 11.36 -10.52
N TRP A 240 -15.99 12.47 -11.19
CA TRP A 240 -15.30 12.90 -12.39
C TRP A 240 -14.33 14.02 -12.03
N MET A 241 -13.13 13.92 -12.55
CA MET A 241 -12.09 14.89 -12.31
C MET A 241 -11.61 15.50 -13.64
N LEU A 242 -11.44 16.81 -13.63
CA LEU A 242 -10.81 17.54 -14.70
C LEU A 242 -9.67 18.35 -14.09
N GLY A 243 -8.46 18.18 -14.60
CA GLY A 243 -7.26 18.85 -14.11
C GLY A 243 -6.44 19.46 -15.22
N GLY A 244 -5.74 20.54 -14.90
CA GLY A 244 -4.77 21.16 -15.80
C GLY A 244 -3.59 21.71 -15.01
N THR A 245 -2.37 21.52 -15.53
CA THR A 245 -1.17 22.13 -14.97
C THR A 245 -0.37 22.81 -16.07
N TYR A 246 0.11 24.01 -15.75
CA TYR A 246 1.01 24.76 -16.61
C TYR A 246 2.29 25.08 -15.85
N ARG A 247 3.43 24.80 -16.48
CA ARG A 247 4.76 25.13 -15.95
C ARG A 247 5.59 25.83 -17.03
N LYS A 248 5.95 27.06 -16.80
CA LYS A 248 6.91 27.78 -17.63
C LYS A 248 8.29 27.72 -16.96
N ASN A 249 9.28 27.18 -17.68
CA ASN A 249 10.67 27.29 -17.24
C ASN A 249 11.14 28.72 -17.54
N VAL A 250 11.18 29.55 -16.53
CA VAL A 250 11.88 30.84 -16.60
C VAL A 250 13.36 30.50 -16.44
N GLY A 251 14.10 30.51 -17.56
CA GLY A 251 15.56 30.37 -17.50
C GLY A 251 16.13 31.51 -16.67
N ILE A 252 16.91 31.16 -15.65
CA ILE A 252 17.83 32.07 -14.97
C ILE A 252 19.08 32.12 -15.82
#